data_b05be51661ddb883f1a5ed82f85833ea
#
_entry.id   b05be51661ddb883f1a5ed82f85833ea
#
_cell.length_a   1.000
_cell.length_b   1.000
_cell.length_c   1.000
_cell.angle_alpha   90.00
_cell.angle_beta   90.00
_cell.angle_gamma   90.00
#
_symmetry.space_group_name_H-M   'P 1'
#
loop_
_entity.id
_entity.type
_entity.pdbx_description
1 polymer ?
#
loop_
_entity_poly.entity_id
_entity_poly.type
_entity_poly.pdbx_seq_one_letter_code
_entity_poly.pdbx_strand_id
1 'polypeptide(L)'
;MIQKGGTGGDQFETSAAADQQMNWWVTDTDRRKDRGVPLIEHKEHTNMKPKNTICLWFDKDAHEAARFYAVTFPDSKVTAVHEAPGDYPGGKKGDELTVEFTVLGIPCLGLNAGSAFKHTEAFSFQIATDNQEETDRYWNAIVGNGGTESQCGWCKDRWGLSWQITPRALTDALAAGGGEAKRAFEAMLTMKKIDIAAIEAARRG
;
A
#
# COMPACT_ATOMS: atom_id res chain seq x y z
N MET A 1 -39.79 3.23 47.89
CA MET A 1 -39.67 2.11 46.97
C MET A 1 -38.59 2.51 45.95
N ILE A 2 -37.36 2.16 46.17
CA ILE A 2 -36.59 0.98 45.71
C ILE A 2 -36.66 0.81 44.19
N GLN A 3 -35.53 1.11 43.50
CA GLN A 3 -34.71 0.21 42.72
C GLN A 3 -33.58 1.03 42.03
N LYS A 4 -32.34 0.81 42.35
CA LYS A 4 -31.29 -0.09 41.78
C LYS A 4 -31.14 0.14 40.29
N GLY A 5 -30.11 0.70 39.77
CA GLY A 5 -28.72 0.24 39.82
C GLY A 5 -28.44 -0.60 38.58
N GLY A 6 -27.68 -0.08 37.65
CA GLY A 6 -27.27 -0.80 36.44
C GLY A 6 -26.03 -0.12 35.84
N THR A 7 -24.88 -0.48 36.36
CA THR A 7 -23.58 -0.21 35.75
C THR A 7 -23.44 -1.13 34.55
N GLY A 8 -23.55 -0.56 33.35
CA GLY A 8 -23.16 -1.23 32.10
C GLY A 8 -21.71 -0.87 31.80
N GLY A 9 -20.82 -1.79 32.09
CA GLY A 9 -19.43 -1.68 31.63
C GLY A 9 -19.37 -1.87 30.14
N ASP A 10 -18.80 -0.90 29.44
CA ASP A 10 -18.38 -1.03 28.06
C ASP A 10 -17.25 -2.06 28.03
N GLN A 11 -17.57 -3.28 27.66
CA GLN A 11 -16.59 -4.26 27.26
C GLN A 11 -16.11 -3.88 25.88
N PHE A 12 -14.86 -3.48 25.82
CA PHE A 12 -14.09 -3.42 24.57
C PHE A 12 -14.14 -4.80 23.91
N GLU A 13 -14.95 -4.95 22.88
CA GLU A 13 -14.79 -6.03 21.92
C GLU A 13 -13.53 -5.77 21.11
N THR A 14 -12.39 -6.15 21.69
CA THR A 14 -11.13 -6.22 20.96
C THR A 14 -11.12 -7.51 20.15
N SER A 15 -11.22 -7.36 18.81
CA SER A 15 -10.24 -7.94 17.93
C SER A 15 -10.33 -9.40 17.51
N ALA A 16 -11.49 -9.97 17.25
CA ALA A 16 -11.55 -11.16 16.39
C ALA A 16 -11.26 -10.81 14.90
N ALA A 17 -11.44 -9.54 14.51
CA ALA A 17 -11.15 -9.08 13.16
C ALA A 17 -9.66 -8.86 12.89
N ALA A 18 -8.85 -8.55 13.91
CA ALA A 18 -7.41 -8.36 13.75
C ALA A 18 -6.68 -9.71 13.59
N ASP A 19 -7.16 -10.77 14.24
CA ASP A 19 -6.55 -12.10 14.12
C ASP A 19 -6.79 -12.78 12.76
N GLN A 20 -7.83 -12.40 12.03
CA GLN A 20 -8.09 -12.94 10.69
C GLN A 20 -7.30 -12.30 9.56
N GLN A 21 -6.75 -11.10 9.76
CA GLN A 21 -6.02 -10.39 8.70
C GLN A 21 -4.53 -10.79 8.56
N MET A 22 -3.99 -11.58 9.47
CA MET A 22 -2.54 -11.75 9.58
C MET A 22 -1.93 -13.07 9.06
N ASN A 23 -2.71 -13.94 8.43
CA ASN A 23 -2.16 -15.21 7.91
C ASN A 23 -1.68 -15.17 6.45
N TRP A 24 -1.51 -13.98 5.85
CA TRP A 24 -1.22 -13.83 4.42
C TRP A 24 0.27 -13.86 4.03
N TRP A 25 1.18 -13.76 4.99
CA TRP A 25 2.60 -13.51 4.70
C TRP A 25 3.51 -14.73 4.84
N VAL A 26 3.00 -15.89 5.24
CA VAL A 26 3.79 -17.12 5.24
C VAL A 26 3.79 -17.67 3.81
N THR A 27 4.71 -17.21 3.00
CA THR A 27 4.99 -17.86 1.72
C THR A 27 5.60 -19.22 1.99
N ASP A 28 4.91 -20.24 1.56
CA ASP A 28 5.32 -21.65 1.53
C ASP A 28 6.55 -21.81 0.63
N THR A 29 7.71 -21.42 1.10
CA THR A 29 8.98 -21.61 0.39
C THR A 29 9.55 -23.02 0.57
N ASP A 30 9.01 -23.84 1.47
CA ASP A 30 9.56 -25.15 1.80
C ASP A 30 8.85 -26.34 1.07
N ARG A 31 7.75 -26.10 0.37
CA ARG A 31 7.02 -27.15 -0.35
C ARG A 31 7.36 -27.30 -1.83
N ARG A 32 8.36 -26.60 -2.35
CA ARG A 32 8.68 -26.63 -3.80
C ARG A 32 9.83 -27.54 -4.21
N LYS A 33 10.38 -28.34 -3.32
CA LYS A 33 11.50 -29.22 -3.68
C LYS A 33 11.11 -30.50 -4.41
N ASP A 34 9.82 -30.86 -4.52
CA ASP A 34 9.43 -32.19 -5.00
C ASP A 34 8.40 -32.24 -6.13
N ARG A 35 8.10 -31.13 -6.79
CA ARG A 35 7.30 -31.20 -8.01
C ARG A 35 8.06 -30.54 -9.14
N GLY A 36 8.54 -31.33 -10.08
CA GLY A 36 9.23 -30.91 -11.31
C GLY A 36 8.34 -30.00 -12.15
N VAL A 37 8.16 -28.77 -11.70
CA VAL A 37 7.59 -27.70 -12.50
C VAL A 37 8.73 -27.23 -13.40
N PRO A 38 8.60 -27.28 -14.73
CA PRO A 38 9.63 -26.77 -15.64
C PRO A 38 9.94 -25.33 -15.25
N LEU A 39 11.22 -25.02 -15.06
CA LEU A 39 11.69 -23.64 -15.03
C LEU A 39 11.24 -23.01 -16.34
N ILE A 40 10.29 -22.08 -16.26
CA ILE A 40 9.98 -21.22 -17.39
C ILE A 40 11.24 -20.35 -17.58
N GLU A 41 12.05 -20.74 -18.58
CA GLU A 41 13.12 -19.86 -19.05
C GLU A 41 12.49 -18.53 -19.41
N HIS A 42 12.82 -17.50 -18.65
CA HIS A 42 12.50 -16.13 -19.01
C HIS A 42 13.29 -15.80 -20.29
N LYS A 43 12.69 -16.10 -21.43
CA LYS A 43 13.15 -15.57 -22.71
C LYS A 43 13.25 -14.04 -22.58
N GLU A 44 14.32 -13.54 -23.12
CA GLU A 44 14.69 -12.13 -23.27
C GLU A 44 13.48 -11.20 -23.33
N HIS A 45 13.52 -10.10 -22.57
CA HIS A 45 12.53 -9.04 -22.58
C HIS A 45 12.34 -8.52 -24.01
N THR A 46 11.48 -9.18 -24.77
CA THR A 46 10.87 -8.53 -25.93
C THR A 46 10.14 -7.30 -25.39
N ASN A 47 10.33 -6.19 -26.08
CA ASN A 47 9.77 -4.87 -25.79
C ASN A 47 8.21 -4.88 -25.89
N MET A 48 7.57 -5.76 -25.12
CA MET A 48 6.12 -5.90 -25.09
C MET A 48 5.54 -4.79 -24.21
N LYS A 49 4.70 -3.98 -24.82
CA LYS A 49 3.92 -3.00 -24.05
C LYS A 49 3.12 -3.74 -22.97
N PRO A 50 3.10 -3.25 -21.71
CA PRO A 50 2.26 -3.82 -20.66
C PRO A 50 0.81 -3.97 -21.13
N LYS A 51 0.21 -5.14 -20.88
CA LYS A 51 -1.18 -5.40 -21.26
C LYS A 51 -2.18 -5.09 -20.15
N ASN A 52 -1.68 -4.75 -18.97
CA ASN A 52 -2.49 -4.39 -17.80
C ASN A 52 -2.06 -3.03 -17.27
N THR A 53 -3.03 -2.32 -16.73
CA THR A 53 -2.87 -1.00 -16.11
C THR A 53 -3.71 -0.98 -14.85
N ILE A 54 -3.17 -0.43 -13.76
CA ILE A 54 -3.94 -0.22 -12.53
C ILE A 54 -4.81 1.00 -12.72
N CYS A 55 -6.15 0.83 -12.65
CA CYS A 55 -7.09 1.94 -12.71
C CYS A 55 -7.44 2.40 -11.29
N LEU A 56 -7.19 3.66 -11.00
CA LEU A 56 -7.46 4.31 -9.71
C LEU A 56 -8.57 5.35 -9.90
N TRP A 57 -9.60 5.28 -9.07
CA TRP A 57 -10.75 6.18 -9.12
C TRP A 57 -10.50 7.46 -8.31
N PHE A 58 -10.80 8.62 -8.89
CA PHE A 58 -10.69 9.92 -8.25
C PHE A 58 -11.95 10.78 -8.49
N ASP A 59 -12.16 11.73 -7.58
CA ASP A 59 -13.28 12.70 -7.71
C ASP A 59 -12.91 13.94 -8.52
N LYS A 60 -11.86 14.05 -9.21
CA LYS A 60 -11.31 15.11 -10.09
C LYS A 60 -9.81 15.35 -9.86
N ASP A 61 -9.22 14.67 -8.91
CA ASP A 61 -7.89 14.96 -8.40
C ASP A 61 -6.80 14.06 -9.01
N ALA A 62 -7.15 13.24 -10.02
CA ALA A 62 -6.23 12.27 -10.61
C ALA A 62 -4.91 12.90 -11.07
N HIS A 63 -4.97 14.08 -11.69
CA HIS A 63 -3.77 14.76 -12.19
C HIS A 63 -2.88 15.27 -11.04
N GLU A 64 -3.48 15.82 -9.99
CA GLU A 64 -2.74 16.28 -8.83
C GLU A 64 -2.09 15.12 -8.10
N ALA A 65 -2.81 14.02 -7.91
CA ALA A 65 -2.29 12.77 -7.33
C ALA A 65 -1.12 12.22 -8.16
N ALA A 66 -1.29 12.10 -9.47
CA ALA A 66 -0.26 11.60 -10.38
C ALA A 66 1.02 12.46 -10.34
N ARG A 67 0.90 13.79 -10.28
CA ARG A 67 2.05 14.70 -10.11
C ARG A 67 2.75 14.51 -8.77
N PHE A 68 1.98 14.34 -7.71
CA PHE A 68 2.55 14.06 -6.39
C PHE A 68 3.33 12.75 -6.38
N TYR A 69 2.81 11.68 -6.98
CA TYR A 69 3.52 10.39 -7.06
C TYR A 69 4.78 10.52 -7.92
N ALA A 70 4.70 11.27 -9.02
CA ALA A 70 5.84 11.51 -9.92
C ALA A 70 7.02 12.24 -9.25
N VAL A 71 6.76 13.13 -8.28
CA VAL A 71 7.85 13.82 -7.55
C VAL A 71 8.28 13.06 -6.29
N THR A 72 7.46 12.15 -5.80
CA THR A 72 7.73 11.39 -4.57
C THR A 72 8.56 10.14 -4.84
N PHE A 73 8.24 9.41 -5.92
CA PHE A 73 8.84 8.11 -6.20
C PHE A 73 9.70 8.14 -7.47
N PRO A 74 10.84 7.43 -7.50
CA PRO A 74 11.63 7.26 -8.72
C PRO A 74 10.83 6.50 -9.78
N ASP A 75 11.24 6.58 -11.05
CA ASP A 75 10.59 5.94 -12.20
C ASP A 75 9.07 6.19 -12.28
N SER A 76 8.66 7.35 -11.79
CA SER A 76 7.26 7.78 -11.76
C SER A 76 7.10 9.06 -12.55
N LYS A 77 6.09 9.11 -13.41
CA LYS A 77 5.82 10.29 -14.26
C LYS A 77 4.39 10.29 -14.76
N VAL A 78 3.85 11.47 -15.01
CA VAL A 78 2.63 11.65 -15.81
C VAL A 78 2.99 11.49 -17.29
N THR A 79 2.25 10.64 -18.00
CA THR A 79 2.53 10.32 -19.42
C THR A 79 1.52 10.92 -20.38
N ALA A 80 0.26 11.01 -20.01
CA ALA A 80 -0.80 11.64 -20.80
C ALA A 80 -1.95 12.10 -19.92
N VAL A 81 -2.71 13.10 -20.43
CA VAL A 81 -3.97 13.57 -19.86
C VAL A 81 -4.98 13.61 -21.00
N HIS A 82 -6.16 13.05 -20.79
CA HIS A 82 -7.21 13.01 -21.79
C HIS A 82 -8.49 13.67 -21.26
N GLU A 83 -9.04 14.53 -22.08
CA GLU A 83 -10.31 15.19 -21.80
C GLU A 83 -11.50 14.29 -22.17
N ALA A 84 -12.62 14.52 -21.51
CA ALA A 84 -13.89 13.86 -21.81
C ALA A 84 -14.41 14.27 -23.20
N PRO A 85 -14.68 13.32 -24.11
CA PRO A 85 -15.20 13.62 -25.44
C PRO A 85 -16.67 14.04 -25.43
N GLY A 86 -17.38 13.83 -24.32
CA GLY A 86 -18.79 14.17 -24.08
C GLY A 86 -19.10 14.21 -22.59
N ASP A 87 -20.33 14.60 -22.26
CA ASP A 87 -20.81 14.60 -20.87
C ASP A 87 -20.86 13.18 -20.31
N TYR A 88 -20.56 13.03 -19.01
CA TYR A 88 -20.55 11.75 -18.30
C TYR A 88 -21.06 11.93 -16.85
N PRO A 89 -21.40 10.86 -16.10
CA PRO A 89 -22.02 10.98 -14.77
C PRO A 89 -21.21 11.79 -13.75
N GLY A 90 -19.87 11.86 -13.89
CA GLY A 90 -18.98 12.60 -12.97
C GLY A 90 -18.55 13.98 -13.48
N GLY A 91 -18.93 14.39 -14.71
CA GLY A 91 -18.44 15.65 -15.30
C GLY A 91 -19.00 15.94 -16.69
N LYS A 92 -18.35 16.87 -17.39
CA LYS A 92 -18.77 17.38 -18.69
C LYS A 92 -17.69 17.18 -19.74
N LYS A 93 -18.11 17.33 -20.99
CA LYS A 93 -17.20 17.40 -22.14
C LYS A 93 -16.11 18.45 -21.88
N GLY A 94 -14.85 18.06 -22.12
CA GLY A 94 -13.68 18.89 -21.94
C GLY A 94 -13.05 18.84 -20.53
N ASP A 95 -13.71 18.22 -19.55
CA ASP A 95 -13.09 17.97 -18.24
C ASP A 95 -11.97 16.93 -18.40
N GLU A 96 -10.91 17.03 -17.56
CA GLU A 96 -9.89 15.99 -17.46
C GLU A 96 -10.52 14.69 -16.99
N LEU A 97 -10.66 13.69 -17.90
CA LEU A 97 -11.32 12.42 -17.61
C LEU A 97 -10.33 11.38 -17.12
N THR A 98 -9.21 11.21 -17.84
CA THR A 98 -8.20 10.23 -17.48
C THR A 98 -6.80 10.82 -17.50
N VAL A 99 -5.99 10.34 -16.56
CA VAL A 99 -4.58 10.68 -16.43
C VAL A 99 -3.75 9.40 -16.46
N GLU A 100 -2.91 9.24 -17.47
CA GLU A 100 -1.96 8.14 -17.54
C GLU A 100 -0.67 8.51 -16.81
N PHE A 101 -0.21 7.62 -15.95
CA PHE A 101 1.04 7.84 -15.20
C PHE A 101 1.70 6.51 -14.81
N THR A 102 2.89 6.61 -14.26
CA THR A 102 3.57 5.45 -13.66
C THR A 102 3.84 5.71 -12.17
N VAL A 103 3.86 4.64 -11.38
CA VAL A 103 4.36 4.61 -10.01
C VAL A 103 5.43 3.54 -9.96
N LEU A 104 6.70 3.92 -9.73
CA LEU A 104 7.84 2.99 -9.73
C LEU A 104 7.84 2.06 -10.96
N GLY A 105 7.58 2.65 -12.13
CA GLY A 105 7.49 1.91 -13.39
C GLY A 105 6.18 1.17 -13.64
N ILE A 106 5.30 1.02 -12.65
CA ILE A 106 4.00 0.37 -12.81
C ILE A 106 3.02 1.32 -13.52
N PRO A 107 2.43 0.93 -14.67
CA PRO A 107 1.48 1.76 -15.38
C PRO A 107 0.16 1.90 -14.62
N CYS A 108 -0.30 3.13 -14.47
CA CYS A 108 -1.52 3.51 -13.78
C CYS A 108 -2.37 4.41 -14.66
N LEU A 109 -3.68 4.37 -14.44
CA LEU A 109 -4.68 5.26 -15.01
C LEU A 109 -5.48 5.88 -13.88
N GLY A 110 -5.41 7.17 -13.69
CA GLY A 110 -6.30 7.91 -12.83
C GLY A 110 -7.58 8.25 -13.58
N LEU A 111 -8.73 7.82 -13.09
CA LEU A 111 -10.05 8.09 -13.67
C LEU A 111 -10.80 9.11 -12.80
N ASN A 112 -11.05 10.28 -13.35
CA ASN A 112 -11.87 11.31 -12.73
C ASN A 112 -13.36 11.06 -13.03
N ALA A 113 -14.04 10.32 -12.18
CA ALA A 113 -15.44 9.93 -12.43
C ALA A 113 -16.38 10.27 -11.25
N GLY A 114 -15.98 11.22 -10.39
CA GLY A 114 -16.78 11.73 -9.28
C GLY A 114 -16.63 10.94 -7.98
N SER A 115 -17.37 11.34 -6.96
CA SER A 115 -17.20 10.89 -5.57
C SER A 115 -17.88 9.56 -5.22
N ALA A 116 -18.38 8.81 -6.21
CA ALA A 116 -19.17 7.60 -5.99
C ALA A 116 -18.39 6.48 -5.31
N PHE A 117 -17.10 6.36 -5.60
CA PHE A 117 -16.22 5.35 -5.00
C PHE A 117 -15.05 6.00 -4.29
N LYS A 118 -14.60 5.36 -3.21
CA LYS A 118 -13.45 5.80 -2.42
C LYS A 118 -12.45 4.66 -2.30
N HIS A 119 -11.18 5.02 -2.19
CA HIS A 119 -10.12 4.06 -1.88
C HIS A 119 -10.33 3.45 -0.49
N THR A 120 -9.95 2.20 -0.37
CA THR A 120 -9.95 1.45 0.89
C THR A 120 -8.63 0.69 1.04
N GLU A 121 -8.41 0.09 2.21
CA GLU A 121 -7.25 -0.74 2.48
C GLU A 121 -7.22 -2.06 1.68
N ALA A 122 -8.31 -2.39 0.97
CA ALA A 122 -8.36 -3.58 0.11
C ALA A 122 -7.38 -3.50 -1.08
N PHE A 123 -6.90 -2.31 -1.40
CA PHE A 123 -5.81 -2.08 -2.36
C PHE A 123 -4.77 -1.15 -1.74
N SER A 124 -3.51 -1.44 -1.98
CA SER A 124 -2.38 -0.58 -1.60
C SER A 124 -1.19 -0.79 -2.53
N PHE A 125 -0.37 0.23 -2.68
CA PHE A 125 0.99 0.06 -3.17
C PHE A 125 1.91 -0.29 -2.01
N GLN A 126 2.63 -1.41 -2.12
CA GLN A 126 3.72 -1.73 -1.21
C GLN A 126 5.04 -1.27 -1.81
N ILE A 127 5.71 -0.37 -1.12
CA ILE A 127 6.96 0.25 -1.55
C ILE A 127 8.09 -0.31 -0.70
N ALA A 128 8.98 -1.08 -1.31
CA ALA A 128 10.20 -1.53 -0.65
C ALA A 128 11.18 -0.36 -0.50
N THR A 129 11.81 -0.25 0.65
CA THR A 129 12.85 0.75 0.92
C THR A 129 14.15 0.07 1.38
N ASP A 130 15.30 0.67 1.02
CA ASP A 130 16.61 0.05 1.26
C ASP A 130 17.21 0.48 2.62
N ASN A 131 16.78 1.62 3.16
CA ASN A 131 17.29 2.16 4.42
C ASN A 131 16.27 3.06 5.11
N GLN A 132 16.62 3.54 6.32
CA GLN A 132 15.74 4.39 7.14
C GLN A 132 15.49 5.75 6.49
N GLU A 133 16.49 6.34 5.86
CA GLU A 133 16.36 7.65 5.20
C GLU A 133 15.32 7.60 4.07
N GLU A 134 15.34 6.55 3.27
CA GLU A 134 14.36 6.34 2.20
C GLU A 134 12.96 6.07 2.77
N THR A 135 12.88 5.24 3.81
CA THR A 135 11.64 4.97 4.55
C THR A 135 11.03 6.27 5.08
N ASP A 136 11.83 7.09 5.72
CA ASP A 136 11.43 8.38 6.28
C ASP A 136 11.00 9.35 5.18
N ARG A 137 11.73 9.40 4.08
CA ARG A 137 11.42 10.27 2.95
C ARG A 137 10.04 9.99 2.38
N TYR A 138 9.72 8.73 2.05
CA TYR A 138 8.42 8.38 1.46
C TYR A 138 7.29 8.52 2.47
N TRP A 139 7.50 8.05 3.70
CA TRP A 139 6.52 8.20 4.76
C TRP A 139 6.17 9.68 5.01
N ASN A 140 7.18 10.50 5.19
CA ASN A 140 6.99 11.92 5.48
C ASN A 140 6.39 12.67 4.29
N ALA A 141 6.73 12.31 3.06
CA ALA A 141 6.13 12.90 1.87
C ALA A 141 4.63 12.63 1.81
N ILE A 142 4.20 11.38 2.04
CA ILE A 142 2.79 10.98 1.99
C ILE A 142 2.01 11.62 3.15
N VAL A 143 2.46 11.41 4.38
CA VAL A 143 1.77 11.89 5.59
C VAL A 143 1.81 13.42 5.66
N GLY A 144 2.97 14.03 5.35
CA GLY A 144 3.14 15.49 5.37
C GLY A 144 2.34 16.23 4.29
N ASN A 145 1.91 15.54 3.23
CA ASN A 145 1.03 16.10 2.20
C ASN A 145 -0.48 15.95 2.52
N GLY A 146 -0.84 15.90 3.79
CA GLY A 146 -2.23 15.74 4.23
C GLY A 146 -2.69 14.28 4.30
N GLY A 147 -1.78 13.33 4.26
CA GLY A 147 -2.04 11.92 4.47
C GLY A 147 -2.27 11.55 5.93
N THR A 148 -2.54 10.29 6.19
CA THR A 148 -2.83 9.75 7.52
C THR A 148 -1.98 8.54 7.81
N GLU A 149 -1.34 8.54 8.99
CA GLU A 149 -0.60 7.38 9.49
C GLU A 149 -1.53 6.23 9.88
N SER A 150 -1.08 4.99 9.68
CA SER A 150 -1.68 3.78 10.22
C SER A 150 -0.60 2.90 10.84
N GLN A 151 -0.92 1.63 11.13
CA GLN A 151 -0.01 0.71 11.80
C GLN A 151 0.87 -0.07 10.81
N CYS A 152 1.98 -0.63 11.29
CA CYS A 152 2.79 -1.61 10.57
C CYS A 152 3.32 -1.15 9.20
N GLY A 153 3.71 0.11 9.08
CA GLY A 153 4.20 0.67 7.83
C GLY A 153 3.11 1.16 6.87
N TRP A 154 1.84 1.05 7.25
CA TRP A 154 0.73 1.55 6.45
C TRP A 154 0.48 3.04 6.68
N CYS A 155 0.13 3.72 5.60
CA CYS A 155 -0.38 5.08 5.63
C CYS A 155 -1.35 5.30 4.46
N LYS A 156 -2.10 6.39 4.49
CA LYS A 156 -2.92 6.84 3.37
C LYS A 156 -2.44 8.20 2.91
N ASP A 157 -2.51 8.43 1.60
CA ASP A 157 -2.36 9.79 1.10
C ASP A 157 -3.64 10.61 1.30
N ARG A 158 -3.60 11.88 0.93
CA ARG A 158 -4.75 12.78 1.09
C ARG A 158 -5.95 12.42 0.22
N TRP A 159 -5.76 11.61 -0.82
CA TRP A 159 -6.84 11.10 -1.67
C TRP A 159 -7.42 9.78 -1.14
N GLY A 160 -6.86 9.25 -0.04
CA GLY A 160 -7.31 8.04 0.63
C GLY A 160 -6.71 6.75 0.09
N LEU A 161 -5.82 6.82 -0.91
CA LEU A 161 -5.11 5.65 -1.42
C LEU A 161 -4.13 5.13 -0.37
N SER A 162 -4.15 3.83 -0.15
CA SER A 162 -3.32 3.17 0.86
C SER A 162 -1.92 2.83 0.32
N TRP A 163 -0.94 3.03 1.17
CA TRP A 163 0.47 2.76 0.93
C TRP A 163 1.05 1.93 2.06
N GLN A 164 1.96 1.02 1.73
CA GLN A 164 2.78 0.28 2.68
C GLN A 164 4.24 0.67 2.43
N ILE A 165 4.85 1.42 3.34
CA ILE A 165 6.28 1.74 3.26
C ILE A 165 7.03 0.68 4.05
N THR A 166 7.60 -0.28 3.33
CA THR A 166 8.08 -1.55 3.88
C THR A 166 9.56 -1.73 3.62
N PRO A 167 10.42 -1.46 4.62
CA PRO A 167 11.86 -1.70 4.46
C PRO A 167 12.19 -3.17 4.17
N ARG A 168 13.17 -3.41 3.28
CA ARG A 168 13.66 -4.77 2.99
C ARG A 168 14.15 -5.48 4.25
N ALA A 169 14.73 -4.75 5.20
CA ALA A 169 15.13 -5.30 6.49
C ALA A 169 13.96 -5.98 7.23
N LEU A 170 12.73 -5.45 7.13
CA LEU A 170 11.54 -6.09 7.69
C LEU A 170 11.14 -7.33 6.89
N THR A 171 11.06 -7.23 5.56
CA THR A 171 10.68 -8.39 4.73
C THR A 171 11.68 -9.54 4.85
N ASP A 172 12.98 -9.23 4.91
CA ASP A 172 14.03 -10.22 5.12
C ASP A 172 13.94 -10.88 6.50
N ALA A 173 13.63 -10.08 7.54
CA ALA A 173 13.41 -10.60 8.88
C ALA A 173 12.22 -11.57 8.94
N LEU A 174 11.12 -11.23 8.30
CA LEU A 174 9.94 -12.09 8.22
C LEU A 174 10.19 -13.35 7.40
N ALA A 175 10.99 -13.26 6.34
CA ALA A 175 11.35 -14.39 5.49
C ALA A 175 12.31 -15.38 6.17
N ALA A 176 13.07 -14.97 7.19
CA ALA A 176 13.97 -15.83 7.94
C ALA A 176 13.25 -16.95 8.70
N GLY A 177 11.97 -16.76 9.03
CA GLY A 177 11.17 -17.74 9.74
C GLY A 177 11.54 -17.91 11.22
N GLY A 178 10.91 -18.87 11.88
CA GLY A 178 11.23 -19.25 13.26
C GLY A 178 11.10 -18.11 14.28
N GLY A 179 11.99 -18.12 15.29
CA GLY A 179 11.98 -17.13 16.37
C GLY A 179 12.35 -15.72 15.90
N GLU A 180 13.21 -15.61 14.90
CA GLU A 180 13.63 -14.32 14.33
C GLU A 180 12.45 -13.60 13.69
N ALA A 181 11.72 -14.28 12.81
CA ALA A 181 10.52 -13.73 12.15
C ALA A 181 9.45 -13.35 13.18
N LYS A 182 9.23 -14.20 14.19
CA LYS A 182 8.28 -13.92 15.26
C LYS A 182 8.60 -12.62 15.99
N ARG A 183 9.86 -12.44 16.43
CA ARG A 183 10.27 -11.24 17.16
C ARG A 183 10.17 -9.99 16.30
N ALA A 184 10.60 -10.06 15.03
CA ALA A 184 10.49 -8.94 14.10
C ALA A 184 9.01 -8.56 13.84
N PHE A 185 8.14 -9.55 13.69
CA PHE A 185 6.71 -9.36 13.53
C PHE A 185 6.08 -8.67 14.75
N GLU A 186 6.37 -9.18 15.96
CA GLU A 186 5.89 -8.60 17.21
C GLU A 186 6.36 -7.14 17.39
N ALA A 187 7.61 -6.85 17.03
CA ALA A 187 8.13 -5.49 17.04
C ALA A 187 7.38 -4.59 16.03
N MET A 188 7.18 -5.07 14.80
CA MET A 188 6.43 -4.34 13.76
C MET A 188 5.02 -3.96 14.22
N LEU A 189 4.32 -4.85 14.92
CA LEU A 189 2.94 -4.61 15.37
C LEU A 189 2.79 -3.40 16.31
N THR A 190 3.88 -2.96 16.93
CA THR A 190 3.90 -1.79 17.80
C THR A 190 4.21 -0.48 17.08
N MET A 191 4.53 -0.54 15.78
CA MET A 191 5.01 0.59 14.99
C MET A 191 3.92 1.16 14.09
N LYS A 192 3.98 2.46 13.85
CA LYS A 192 3.34 3.09 12.70
C LYS A 192 4.31 3.08 11.52
N LYS A 193 5.20 4.07 11.43
CA LYS A 193 6.35 4.02 10.53
C LYS A 193 7.34 2.97 11.02
N ILE A 194 7.87 2.17 10.13
CA ILE A 194 8.83 1.13 10.48
C ILE A 194 10.17 1.76 10.88
N ASP A 195 10.67 1.35 12.03
CA ASP A 195 12.01 1.64 12.53
C ASP A 195 12.92 0.43 12.26
N ILE A 196 13.83 0.58 11.30
CA ILE A 196 14.74 -0.49 10.89
C ILE A 196 15.65 -0.91 12.05
N ALA A 197 16.13 0.04 12.86
CA ALA A 197 17.01 -0.29 13.97
C ALA A 197 16.30 -1.13 15.04
N ALA A 198 15.02 -0.84 15.30
CA ALA A 198 14.21 -1.63 16.22
C ALA A 198 13.89 -3.02 15.66
N ILE A 199 13.62 -3.14 14.36
CA ILE A 199 13.44 -4.45 13.69
C ILE A 199 14.72 -5.27 13.79
N GLU A 200 15.87 -4.70 13.48
CA GLU A 200 17.17 -5.37 13.56
C GLU A 200 17.53 -5.76 14.99
N ALA A 201 17.17 -4.95 16.00
CA ALA A 201 17.35 -5.31 17.40
C ALA A 201 16.47 -6.51 17.78
N ALA A 202 15.20 -6.49 17.39
CA ALA A 202 14.27 -7.59 17.66
C ALA A 202 14.71 -8.92 17.00
N ARG A 203 15.30 -8.87 15.81
CA ARG A 203 15.85 -10.05 15.12
C ARG A 203 16.90 -10.77 15.94
N ARG A 204 17.79 -10.01 16.59
CA ARG A 204 18.91 -10.59 17.35
C ARG A 204 18.50 -11.24 18.68
N GLY A 205 17.43 -10.82 19.30
CA GLY A 205 16.93 -11.33 20.58
C GLY A 205 17.47 -10.60 21.77
#